data_0855bf2439dcdefde629d0585a468536
#
_entry.id   0855bf2439dcdefde629d0585a468536
#
_cell.length_a   1.000
_cell.length_b   1.000
_cell.length_c   1.000
_cell.angle_alpha   90.00
_cell.angle_beta   90.00
_cell.angle_gamma   90.00
#
_symmetry.space_group_name_H-M   'P 1'
#
loop_
_entity.id
_entity.type
_entity.pdbx_description
1 polymer ?
#
loop_
_entity_poly.entity_id
_entity_poly.type
_entity_poly.pdbx_seq_one_letter_code
_entity_poly.pdbx_strand_id
1 'polypeptide(L)'
;MRTPARQRSRQTPIAKRQLILRVAREEFAARGFAATRVETLARKARVNKALLYYYFGSKLGLYKHIIHDDVDRFSARMREVAEAQATAEEKIARWVEALATHLTDEPTLPLMMLRELADGGSHLDAETLRELTIFVPLVRSLIEQGQREGVFGEADPITLHFMLMGSTLFFTANAPIRRRIRQLGYAQPPMEIAPFVNHLQHVALRSLRKDPDHAHSID
;
A
#
# COMPACT_ATOMS: atom_id res chain seq x y z
N MET A 1 -14.15 49.29 -23.23
CA MET A 1 -13.30 48.12 -23.10
C MET A 1 -13.98 47.12 -22.14
N ARG A 2 -14.56 46.06 -22.67
CA ARG A 2 -15.23 45.02 -21.87
C ARG A 2 -14.19 43.96 -21.49
N THR A 3 -13.93 43.79 -20.20
CA THR A 3 -13.08 42.73 -19.65
C THR A 3 -13.73 41.38 -19.94
N PRO A 4 -13.00 40.39 -20.51
CA PRO A 4 -13.59 39.08 -20.77
C PRO A 4 -13.84 38.37 -19.44
N ALA A 5 -15.08 37.91 -19.26
CA ALA A 5 -15.48 37.08 -18.14
C ALA A 5 -14.65 35.76 -18.13
N ARG A 6 -13.90 35.52 -17.02
CA ARG A 6 -13.21 34.28 -16.76
C ARG A 6 -14.20 33.12 -16.90
N GLN A 7 -14.10 32.37 -17.98
CA GLN A 7 -14.78 31.09 -18.14
C GLN A 7 -14.30 30.16 -16.99
N ARG A 8 -15.14 29.99 -15.97
CA ARG A 8 -15.02 28.90 -14.99
C ARG A 8 -15.21 27.60 -15.77
N SER A 9 -14.14 26.91 -16.09
CA SER A 9 -14.21 25.58 -16.69
C SER A 9 -15.09 24.71 -15.79
N ARG A 10 -16.26 24.30 -16.28
CA ARG A 10 -17.14 23.35 -15.59
C ARG A 10 -16.40 22.01 -15.56
N GLN A 11 -15.75 21.71 -14.44
CA GLN A 11 -15.16 20.39 -14.23
C GLN A 11 -16.22 19.32 -14.45
N THR A 12 -15.87 18.28 -15.19
CA THR A 12 -16.76 17.13 -15.41
C THR A 12 -17.12 16.44 -14.11
N PRO A 13 -18.24 15.72 -14.00
CA PRO A 13 -18.59 14.93 -12.82
C PRO A 13 -17.47 13.98 -12.38
N ILE A 14 -16.79 13.36 -13.34
CA ILE A 14 -15.63 12.47 -13.08
C ILE A 14 -14.47 13.25 -12.44
N ALA A 15 -14.11 14.41 -12.99
CA ALA A 15 -13.03 15.24 -12.43
C ALA A 15 -13.34 15.72 -11.00
N LYS A 16 -14.60 16.01 -10.68
CA LYS A 16 -15.02 16.39 -9.32
C LYS A 16 -14.90 15.22 -8.35
N ARG A 17 -15.34 14.02 -8.75
CA ARG A 17 -15.23 12.80 -7.95
C ARG A 17 -13.75 12.50 -7.63
N GLN A 18 -12.87 12.55 -8.63
CA GLN A 18 -11.42 12.35 -8.44
C GLN A 18 -10.79 13.41 -7.52
N LEU A 19 -11.21 14.67 -7.62
CA LEU A 19 -10.74 15.72 -6.74
C LEU A 19 -11.15 15.48 -5.28
N ILE A 20 -12.39 15.03 -5.05
CA ILE A 20 -12.87 14.66 -3.70
C ILE A 20 -12.01 13.53 -3.13
N LEU A 21 -11.75 12.46 -3.89
CA LEU A 21 -10.95 11.33 -3.47
C LEU A 21 -9.53 11.75 -3.09
N ARG A 22 -8.86 12.55 -3.93
CA ARG A 22 -7.51 13.06 -3.66
C ARG A 22 -7.46 13.88 -2.36
N VAL A 23 -8.36 14.85 -2.21
CA VAL A 23 -8.44 15.69 -1.01
C VAL A 23 -8.74 14.84 0.23
N ALA A 24 -9.61 13.84 0.11
CA ALA A 24 -9.95 12.96 1.21
C ALA A 24 -8.77 12.09 1.63
N ARG A 25 -8.01 11.52 0.69
CA ARG A 25 -6.76 10.77 0.98
C ARG A 25 -5.78 11.62 1.78
N GLU A 26 -5.52 12.86 1.34
CA GLU A 26 -4.62 13.79 2.03
C GLU A 26 -5.09 14.11 3.46
N GLU A 27 -6.39 14.39 3.65
CA GLU A 27 -6.93 14.72 4.98
C GLU A 27 -6.97 13.51 5.92
N PHE A 28 -7.39 12.35 5.43
CA PHE A 28 -7.39 11.13 6.23
C PHE A 28 -5.97 10.69 6.62
N ALA A 29 -5.02 10.78 5.70
CA ALA A 29 -3.62 10.51 6.01
C ALA A 29 -3.03 11.49 7.03
N ALA A 30 -3.38 12.78 6.93
CA ALA A 30 -2.84 13.80 7.82
C ALA A 30 -3.47 13.78 9.23
N ARG A 31 -4.79 13.55 9.33
CA ARG A 31 -5.57 13.75 10.56
C ARG A 31 -6.22 12.49 11.12
N GLY A 32 -6.26 11.40 10.35
CA GLY A 32 -7.03 10.21 10.66
C GLY A 32 -8.53 10.37 10.36
N PHE A 33 -9.26 9.27 10.46
CA PHE A 33 -10.69 9.24 10.19
C PHE A 33 -11.48 10.15 11.15
N ALA A 34 -11.28 9.99 12.46
CA ALA A 34 -12.08 10.68 13.49
C ALA A 34 -11.99 12.22 13.37
N ALA A 35 -10.78 12.78 13.23
CA ALA A 35 -10.55 14.22 13.19
C ALA A 35 -10.86 14.88 11.83
N THR A 36 -11.07 14.10 10.77
CA THR A 36 -11.44 14.64 9.44
C THR A 36 -12.90 15.03 9.41
N ARG A 37 -13.19 16.30 9.05
CA ARG A 37 -14.55 16.84 8.95
C ARG A 37 -14.98 16.98 7.51
N VAL A 38 -16.24 16.60 7.21
CA VAL A 38 -16.84 16.69 5.85
C VAL A 38 -16.83 18.10 5.32
N GLU A 39 -17.02 19.12 6.18
CA GLU A 39 -16.94 20.53 5.83
C GLU A 39 -15.56 20.91 5.26
N THR A 40 -14.50 20.38 5.88
CA THR A 40 -13.13 20.62 5.44
C THR A 40 -12.88 19.97 4.09
N LEU A 41 -13.35 18.74 3.90
CA LEU A 41 -13.24 18.02 2.62
C LEU A 41 -13.96 18.77 1.51
N ALA A 42 -15.21 19.17 1.72
CA ALA A 42 -16.02 19.90 0.74
C ALA A 42 -15.37 21.24 0.36
N ARG A 43 -14.91 21.99 1.36
CA ARG A 43 -14.22 23.28 1.14
C ARG A 43 -12.92 23.12 0.34
N LYS A 44 -12.06 22.14 0.71
CA LYS A 44 -10.79 21.89 0.02
C LYS A 44 -11.00 21.37 -1.40
N ALA A 45 -11.98 20.49 -1.60
CA ALA A 45 -12.35 19.99 -2.93
C ALA A 45 -13.16 21.00 -3.75
N ARG A 46 -13.51 22.17 -3.19
CA ARG A 46 -14.32 23.21 -3.84
C ARG A 46 -15.67 22.69 -4.36
N VAL A 47 -16.29 21.82 -3.57
CA VAL A 47 -17.64 21.27 -3.83
C VAL A 47 -18.57 21.56 -2.65
N ASN A 48 -19.88 21.43 -2.86
CA ASN A 48 -20.83 21.42 -1.73
C ASN A 48 -20.85 20.05 -1.03
N LYS A 49 -21.27 20.02 0.22
CA LYS A 49 -21.42 18.77 0.98
C LYS A 49 -22.38 17.77 0.34
N ALA A 50 -23.48 18.30 -0.27
CA ALA A 50 -24.47 17.45 -0.92
C ALA A 50 -23.85 16.61 -2.05
N LEU A 51 -22.88 17.14 -2.80
CA LEU A 51 -22.18 16.40 -3.84
C LEU A 51 -21.30 15.30 -3.26
N LEU A 52 -20.67 15.52 -2.11
CA LEU A 52 -19.87 14.50 -1.41
C LEU A 52 -20.78 13.34 -0.94
N TYR A 53 -21.91 13.68 -0.32
CA TYR A 53 -22.88 12.67 0.08
C TYR A 53 -23.53 11.95 -1.11
N TYR A 54 -23.78 12.65 -2.20
CA TYR A 54 -24.29 12.05 -3.43
C TYR A 54 -23.37 10.96 -3.99
N TYR A 55 -22.04 11.19 -3.98
CA TYR A 55 -21.09 10.19 -4.52
C TYR A 55 -20.76 9.06 -3.55
N PHE A 56 -20.73 9.32 -2.24
CA PHE A 56 -20.13 8.41 -1.28
C PHE A 56 -21.05 8.07 -0.09
N GLY A 57 -22.23 8.63 -0.03
CA GLY A 57 -23.23 8.41 1.04
C GLY A 57 -22.87 9.03 2.38
N SER A 58 -21.63 8.82 2.85
CA SER A 58 -21.17 9.30 4.16
C SER A 58 -19.65 9.53 4.18
N LYS A 59 -19.13 10.10 5.28
CA LYS A 59 -17.67 10.16 5.51
C LYS A 59 -17.07 8.76 5.57
N LEU A 60 -17.74 7.82 6.22
CA LEU A 60 -17.30 6.43 6.29
C LEU A 60 -17.35 5.77 4.91
N GLY A 61 -18.39 6.00 4.11
CA GLY A 61 -18.48 5.50 2.75
C GLY A 61 -17.35 6.01 1.86
N LEU A 62 -17.00 7.30 1.98
CA LEU A 62 -15.84 7.87 1.27
C LEU A 62 -14.52 7.22 1.73
N TYR A 63 -14.33 7.00 3.03
CA TYR A 63 -13.14 6.35 3.58
C TYR A 63 -13.00 4.90 3.10
N LYS A 64 -14.07 4.11 3.25
CA LYS A 64 -14.13 2.73 2.78
C LYS A 64 -13.84 2.61 1.29
N HIS A 65 -14.46 3.49 0.48
CA HIS A 65 -14.21 3.52 -0.96
C HIS A 65 -12.74 3.72 -1.30
N ILE A 66 -12.04 4.60 -0.56
CA ILE A 66 -10.61 4.84 -0.75
C ILE A 66 -9.80 3.58 -0.43
N ILE A 67 -10.04 2.96 0.71
CA ILE A 67 -9.30 1.77 1.15
C ILE A 67 -9.57 0.59 0.21
N HIS A 68 -10.85 0.34 -0.11
CA HIS A 68 -11.24 -0.75 -1.01
C HIS A 68 -10.57 -0.60 -2.39
N ASP A 69 -10.65 0.57 -3.02
CA ASP A 69 -10.01 0.85 -4.30
C ASP A 69 -8.48 0.62 -4.27
N ASP A 70 -7.82 0.95 -3.15
CA ASP A 70 -6.38 0.70 -2.97
C ASP A 70 -6.09 -0.80 -2.78
N VAL A 71 -6.87 -1.50 -1.98
CA VAL A 71 -6.72 -2.95 -1.76
C VAL A 71 -6.99 -3.72 -3.05
N ASP A 72 -8.01 -3.36 -3.82
CA ASP A 72 -8.32 -4.00 -5.10
C ASP A 72 -7.16 -3.87 -6.10
N ARG A 73 -6.64 -2.65 -6.27
CA ARG A 73 -5.51 -2.42 -7.17
C ARG A 73 -4.26 -3.18 -6.75
N PHE A 74 -3.99 -3.21 -5.44
CA PHE A 74 -2.87 -3.95 -4.91
C PHE A 74 -3.05 -5.45 -5.10
N SER A 75 -4.24 -5.99 -4.81
CA SER A 75 -4.59 -7.39 -4.99
C SER A 75 -4.44 -7.84 -6.43
N ALA A 76 -4.94 -7.05 -7.39
CA ALA A 76 -4.79 -7.34 -8.81
C ALA A 76 -3.31 -7.44 -9.21
N ARG A 77 -2.48 -6.48 -8.78
CA ARG A 77 -1.05 -6.47 -9.06
C ARG A 77 -0.32 -7.67 -8.45
N MET A 78 -0.68 -8.09 -7.24
CA MET A 78 -0.07 -9.26 -6.60
C MET A 78 -0.46 -10.58 -7.29
N ARG A 79 -1.70 -10.69 -7.77
CA ARG A 79 -2.12 -11.84 -8.62
C ARG A 79 -1.31 -11.89 -9.92
N GLU A 80 -1.15 -10.76 -10.62
CA GLU A 80 -0.33 -10.69 -11.84
C GLU A 80 1.11 -11.18 -11.60
N VAL A 81 1.71 -10.79 -10.48
CA VAL A 81 3.06 -11.28 -10.10
C VAL A 81 3.05 -12.78 -9.85
N ALA A 82 2.07 -13.29 -9.11
CA ALA A 82 1.98 -14.71 -8.79
C ALA A 82 1.73 -15.59 -10.03
N GLU A 83 0.94 -15.11 -11.00
CA GLU A 83 0.57 -15.82 -12.23
C GLU A 83 1.58 -15.65 -13.37
N ALA A 84 2.56 -14.75 -13.24
CA ALA A 84 3.55 -14.51 -14.28
C ALA A 84 4.34 -15.79 -14.64
N GLN A 85 4.73 -15.90 -15.91
CA GLN A 85 5.65 -16.96 -16.37
C GLN A 85 7.09 -16.58 -16.00
N ALA A 86 7.51 -16.96 -14.78
CA ALA A 86 8.82 -16.63 -14.21
C ALA A 86 9.18 -17.65 -13.13
N THR A 87 10.46 -17.73 -12.77
CA THR A 87 10.93 -18.55 -11.65
C THR A 87 10.39 -18.04 -10.31
N ALA A 88 10.38 -18.90 -9.29
CA ALA A 88 9.94 -18.51 -7.95
C ALA A 88 10.80 -17.37 -7.38
N GLU A 89 12.12 -17.40 -7.61
CA GLU A 89 13.03 -16.33 -7.17
C GLU A 89 12.70 -14.99 -7.84
N GLU A 90 12.46 -14.97 -9.15
CA GLU A 90 12.04 -13.77 -9.87
C GLU A 90 10.68 -13.25 -9.38
N LYS A 91 9.72 -14.13 -9.09
CA LYS A 91 8.41 -13.73 -8.56
C LYS A 91 8.51 -13.11 -7.17
N ILE A 92 9.32 -13.66 -6.27
CA ILE A 92 9.58 -13.07 -4.95
C ILE A 92 10.22 -11.68 -5.11
N ALA A 93 11.20 -11.54 -6.00
CA ALA A 93 11.82 -10.24 -6.26
C ALA A 93 10.80 -9.21 -6.80
N ARG A 94 9.98 -9.60 -7.78
CA ARG A 94 8.89 -8.76 -8.32
C ARG A 94 7.81 -8.46 -7.29
N TRP A 95 7.52 -9.37 -6.36
CA TRP A 95 6.58 -9.14 -5.27
C TRP A 95 7.03 -7.99 -4.37
N VAL A 96 8.30 -7.99 -3.94
CA VAL A 96 8.88 -6.91 -3.13
C VAL A 96 8.87 -5.58 -3.89
N GLU A 97 9.23 -5.58 -5.17
CA GLU A 97 9.22 -4.39 -6.01
C GLU A 97 7.80 -3.83 -6.21
N ALA A 98 6.83 -4.70 -6.51
CA ALA A 98 5.44 -4.32 -6.70
C ALA A 98 4.83 -3.72 -5.42
N LEU A 99 5.14 -4.30 -4.26
CA LEU A 99 4.73 -3.79 -2.95
C LEU A 99 5.35 -2.40 -2.69
N ALA A 100 6.65 -2.23 -2.91
CA ALA A 100 7.33 -0.96 -2.70
C ALA A 100 6.81 0.14 -3.65
N THR A 101 6.60 -0.21 -4.92
CA THR A 101 6.05 0.70 -5.92
C THR A 101 4.65 1.14 -5.54
N HIS A 102 3.77 0.20 -5.14
CA HIS A 102 2.40 0.52 -4.74
C HIS A 102 2.36 1.53 -3.57
N LEU A 103 3.20 1.32 -2.54
CA LEU A 103 3.25 2.19 -1.36
C LEU A 103 3.96 3.54 -1.62
N THR A 104 4.78 3.65 -2.67
CA THR A 104 5.44 4.91 -3.06
C THR A 104 4.62 5.73 -4.04
N ASP A 105 3.88 5.10 -4.93
CA ASP A 105 2.98 5.76 -5.88
C ASP A 105 1.80 6.44 -5.18
N GLU A 106 1.39 5.90 -4.03
CA GLU A 106 0.30 6.43 -3.20
C GLU A 106 0.82 6.86 -1.81
N PRO A 107 1.53 7.97 -1.69
CA PRO A 107 2.27 8.35 -0.47
C PRO A 107 1.38 8.59 0.78
N THR A 108 0.07 8.70 0.59
CA THR A 108 -0.90 8.80 1.69
C THR A 108 -1.31 7.45 2.25
N LEU A 109 -1.22 6.40 1.45
CA LEU A 109 -1.68 5.05 1.80
C LEU A 109 -0.93 4.45 3.01
N PRO A 110 0.40 4.50 3.10
CA PRO A 110 1.12 3.94 4.24
C PRO A 110 0.66 4.52 5.58
N LEU A 111 0.41 5.83 5.64
CA LEU A 111 -0.07 6.49 6.85
C LEU A 111 -1.52 6.12 7.18
N MET A 112 -2.38 6.00 6.17
CA MET A 112 -3.76 5.55 6.37
C MET A 112 -3.80 4.12 6.88
N MET A 113 -3.00 3.22 6.30
CA MET A 113 -2.93 1.81 6.72
C MET A 113 -2.39 1.66 8.15
N LEU A 114 -1.34 2.39 8.53
CA LEU A 114 -0.84 2.35 9.91
C LEU A 114 -1.87 2.85 10.93
N ARG A 115 -2.67 3.86 10.58
CA ARG A 115 -3.76 4.33 11.44
C ARG A 115 -4.87 3.28 11.55
N GLU A 116 -5.22 2.65 10.45
CA GLU A 116 -6.23 1.59 10.44
C GLU A 116 -5.80 0.38 11.27
N LEU A 117 -4.51 0.00 11.19
CA LEU A 117 -3.93 -1.03 12.06
C LEU A 117 -3.99 -0.63 13.54
N ALA A 118 -3.69 0.63 13.86
CA ALA A 118 -3.78 1.14 15.24
C ALA A 118 -5.23 1.17 15.77
N ASP A 119 -6.20 1.40 14.88
CA ASP A 119 -7.63 1.40 15.19
C ASP A 119 -8.26 -0.01 15.11
N GLY A 120 -7.43 -1.07 14.96
CA GLY A 120 -7.88 -2.47 14.91
C GLY A 120 -8.73 -2.84 13.69
N GLY A 121 -8.60 -2.10 12.57
CA GLY A 121 -9.37 -2.35 11.37
C GLY A 121 -10.84 -1.92 11.46
N SER A 122 -11.17 -1.02 12.38
CA SER A 122 -12.55 -0.67 12.73
C SER A 122 -13.37 -0.03 11.60
N HIS A 123 -12.70 0.50 10.58
CA HIS A 123 -13.35 1.12 9.43
C HIS A 123 -13.35 0.22 8.18
N LEU A 124 -12.70 -0.95 8.25
CA LEU A 124 -12.73 -1.95 7.17
C LEU A 124 -14.05 -2.70 7.18
N ASP A 125 -14.63 -2.90 6.01
CA ASP A 125 -15.81 -3.76 5.89
C ASP A 125 -15.41 -5.21 5.56
N ALA A 126 -16.40 -6.11 5.62
CA ALA A 126 -16.20 -7.54 5.39
C ALA A 126 -15.66 -7.84 3.97
N GLU A 127 -15.96 -6.99 2.99
CA GLU A 127 -15.46 -7.14 1.62
C GLU A 127 -13.97 -6.83 1.56
N THR A 128 -13.54 -5.68 2.08
CA THR A 128 -12.12 -5.30 2.16
C THR A 128 -11.32 -6.31 3.00
N LEU A 129 -11.86 -6.77 4.14
CA LEU A 129 -11.19 -7.80 4.96
C LEU A 129 -11.02 -9.11 4.20
N ARG A 130 -12.02 -9.52 3.41
CA ARG A 130 -11.93 -10.72 2.57
C ARG A 130 -10.85 -10.57 1.50
N GLU A 131 -10.77 -9.41 0.83
CA GLU A 131 -9.70 -9.14 -0.14
C GLU A 131 -8.30 -9.24 0.49
N LEU A 132 -8.13 -8.79 1.73
CA LEU A 132 -6.84 -8.91 2.43
C LEU A 132 -6.43 -10.37 2.69
N THR A 133 -7.37 -11.32 2.73
CA THR A 133 -7.04 -12.73 2.98
C THR A 133 -6.31 -13.43 1.83
N ILE A 134 -6.29 -12.85 0.63
CA ILE A 134 -5.68 -13.48 -0.55
C ILE A 134 -4.14 -13.47 -0.53
N PHE A 135 -3.53 -12.55 0.19
CA PHE A 135 -2.07 -12.36 0.10
C PHE A 135 -1.28 -13.54 0.65
N VAL A 136 -1.72 -14.14 1.75
CA VAL A 136 -1.03 -15.31 2.33
C VAL A 136 -1.08 -16.54 1.40
N PRO A 137 -2.24 -16.92 0.81
CA PRO A 137 -2.30 -17.96 -0.22
C PRO A 137 -1.42 -17.67 -1.45
N LEU A 138 -1.36 -16.42 -1.91
CA LEU A 138 -0.48 -16.06 -3.04
C LEU A 138 0.99 -16.25 -2.68
N VAL A 139 1.43 -15.77 -1.51
CA VAL A 139 2.81 -15.98 -1.03
C VAL A 139 3.11 -17.48 -0.87
N ARG A 140 2.17 -18.27 -0.34
CA ARG A 140 2.28 -19.72 -0.25
C ARG A 140 2.54 -20.35 -1.62
N SER A 141 1.77 -19.96 -2.65
CA SER A 141 1.95 -20.51 -3.99
C SER A 141 3.35 -20.23 -4.58
N LEU A 142 3.95 -19.07 -4.26
CA LEU A 142 5.32 -18.75 -4.66
C LEU A 142 6.35 -19.62 -3.96
N ILE A 143 6.17 -19.87 -2.64
CA ILE A 143 7.05 -20.75 -1.86
C ILE A 143 6.96 -22.19 -2.42
N GLU A 144 5.75 -22.70 -2.61
CA GLU A 144 5.52 -24.05 -3.17
C GLU A 144 6.10 -24.20 -4.59
N GLN A 145 6.02 -23.15 -5.41
CA GLN A 145 6.70 -23.15 -6.71
C GLN A 145 8.21 -23.30 -6.55
N GLY A 146 8.83 -22.52 -5.68
CA GLY A 146 10.28 -22.59 -5.46
C GLY A 146 10.73 -23.93 -4.86
N GLN A 147 9.89 -24.57 -4.05
CA GLN A 147 10.12 -25.93 -3.56
C GLN A 147 10.10 -26.96 -4.70
N ARG A 148 9.12 -26.84 -5.63
CA ARG A 148 9.06 -27.70 -6.84
C ARG A 148 10.26 -27.46 -7.77
N GLU A 149 10.75 -26.21 -7.86
CA GLU A 149 11.95 -25.85 -8.60
C GLU A 149 13.24 -26.28 -7.89
N GLY A 150 13.16 -26.74 -6.65
CA GLY A 150 14.30 -27.20 -5.86
C GLY A 150 15.17 -26.09 -5.27
N VAL A 151 14.74 -24.82 -5.37
CA VAL A 151 15.50 -23.63 -4.93
C VAL A 151 15.10 -23.14 -3.53
N PHE A 152 13.87 -23.42 -3.06
CA PHE A 152 13.39 -23.03 -1.73
C PHE A 152 13.26 -24.23 -0.78
N GLY A 153 13.56 -23.98 0.49
CA GLY A 153 13.27 -24.87 1.62
C GLY A 153 11.86 -24.64 2.19
N GLU A 154 11.63 -25.18 3.37
CA GLU A 154 10.41 -24.90 4.12
C GLU A 154 10.40 -23.46 4.62
N ALA A 155 9.26 -22.79 4.48
CA ALA A 155 9.07 -21.43 4.96
C ALA A 155 7.60 -21.18 5.31
N ASP A 156 7.36 -20.38 6.35
CA ASP A 156 6.01 -19.98 6.73
C ASP A 156 5.54 -18.78 5.89
N PRO A 157 4.47 -18.94 5.07
CA PRO A 157 3.97 -17.88 4.20
C PRO A 157 3.40 -16.69 4.98
N ILE A 158 2.90 -16.90 6.20
CA ILE A 158 2.37 -15.83 7.05
C ILE A 158 3.52 -14.92 7.50
N THR A 159 4.58 -15.53 8.04
CA THR A 159 5.77 -14.81 8.49
C THR A 159 6.40 -14.04 7.33
N LEU A 160 6.58 -14.69 6.17
CA LEU A 160 7.14 -14.02 5.00
C LEU A 160 6.28 -12.84 4.55
N HIS A 161 4.96 -13.03 4.46
CA HIS A 161 4.04 -11.95 4.09
C HIS A 161 4.18 -10.74 5.03
N PHE A 162 4.09 -10.96 6.35
CA PHE A 162 4.17 -9.86 7.32
C PHE A 162 5.56 -9.23 7.39
N MET A 163 6.62 -9.99 7.17
CA MET A 163 7.98 -9.45 7.09
C MET A 163 8.11 -8.48 5.90
N LEU A 164 7.66 -8.88 4.72
CA LEU A 164 7.75 -8.05 3.50
C LEU A 164 6.82 -6.83 3.59
N MET A 165 5.56 -7.04 3.94
CA MET A 165 4.56 -5.98 4.06
C MET A 165 4.93 -5.00 5.16
N GLY A 166 5.23 -5.50 6.37
CA GLY A 166 5.54 -4.67 7.54
C GLY A 166 6.81 -3.84 7.33
N SER A 167 7.87 -4.45 6.79
CA SER A 167 9.12 -3.75 6.49
C SER A 167 8.91 -2.61 5.48
N THR A 168 8.19 -2.88 4.38
CA THR A 168 7.97 -1.90 3.32
C THR A 168 7.01 -0.80 3.77
N LEU A 169 5.93 -1.17 4.45
CA LEU A 169 4.95 -0.21 5.00
C LEU A 169 5.61 0.74 6.01
N PHE A 170 6.39 0.20 6.95
CA PHE A 170 7.09 1.01 7.94
C PHE A 170 8.16 1.89 7.30
N PHE A 171 8.92 1.36 6.36
CA PHE A 171 9.93 2.13 5.64
C PHE A 171 9.31 3.33 4.90
N THR A 172 8.23 3.13 4.16
CA THR A 172 7.56 4.19 3.39
C THR A 172 6.88 5.21 4.31
N ALA A 173 6.16 4.75 5.33
CA ALA A 173 5.49 5.63 6.28
C ALA A 173 6.46 6.48 7.13
N ASN A 174 7.68 5.97 7.38
CA ASN A 174 8.70 6.66 8.17
C ASN A 174 9.48 7.73 7.36
N ALA A 175 9.22 7.91 6.07
CA ALA A 175 9.92 8.88 5.22
C ALA A 175 9.91 10.33 5.78
N PRO A 176 8.80 10.85 6.34
CA PRO A 176 8.79 12.19 6.94
C PRO A 176 9.73 12.33 8.14
N ILE A 177 9.81 11.30 8.98
CA ILE A 177 10.71 11.29 10.17
C ILE A 177 12.16 11.29 9.71
N ARG A 178 12.53 10.43 8.76
CA ARG A 178 13.88 10.40 8.18
C ARG A 178 14.28 11.74 7.55
N ARG A 179 13.35 12.40 6.88
CA ARG A 179 13.57 13.74 6.32
C ARG A 179 13.86 14.77 7.42
N ARG A 180 13.09 14.73 8.52
CA ARG A 180 13.28 15.63 9.66
C ARG A 180 14.61 15.41 10.37
N ILE A 181 15.01 14.15 10.58
CA ILE A 181 16.32 13.79 11.14
C ILE A 181 17.45 14.40 10.32
N ARG A 182 17.38 14.30 8.98
CA ARG A 182 18.35 14.90 8.07
C ARG A 182 18.38 16.43 8.16
N GLN A 183 17.22 17.07 8.25
CA GLN A 183 17.12 18.52 8.41
C GLN A 183 17.73 19.03 9.74
N LEU A 184 17.79 18.19 10.76
CA LEU A 184 18.45 18.48 12.04
C LEU A 184 19.96 18.27 12.00
N GLY A 185 20.54 17.94 10.84
CA GLY A 185 21.99 17.79 10.65
C GLY A 185 22.56 16.44 11.10
N TYR A 186 21.72 15.49 11.51
CA TYR A 186 22.19 14.14 11.80
C TYR A 186 22.56 13.43 10.50
N ALA A 187 23.82 13.02 10.39
CA ALA A 187 24.33 12.28 9.23
C ALA A 187 23.63 10.92 9.15
N GLN A 188 22.71 10.82 8.20
CA GLN A 188 22.18 9.53 7.75
C GLN A 188 22.36 9.47 6.24
N PRO A 189 22.84 8.34 5.70
CA PRO A 189 22.88 8.17 4.27
C PRO A 189 21.49 8.36 3.68
N PRO A 190 21.37 8.88 2.45
CA PRO A 190 20.09 8.95 1.76
C PRO A 190 19.50 7.54 1.72
N MET A 191 18.42 7.32 2.48
CA MET A 191 17.71 6.03 2.42
C MET A 191 16.66 6.16 1.31
N GLU A 192 17.10 5.94 0.09
CA GLU A 192 16.24 5.83 -1.07
C GLU A 192 15.50 4.49 -1.04
N ILE A 193 14.36 4.41 -1.72
CA ILE A 193 13.55 3.19 -1.75
C ILE A 193 14.27 2.04 -2.48
N ALA A 194 15.03 2.33 -3.54
CA ALA A 194 15.66 1.30 -4.36
C ALA A 194 16.71 0.46 -3.59
N PRO A 195 17.66 1.04 -2.82
CA PRO A 195 18.56 0.25 -1.98
C PRO A 195 17.82 -0.57 -0.92
N PHE A 196 16.73 -0.05 -0.36
CA PHE A 196 15.89 -0.80 0.58
C PHE A 196 15.23 -2.00 -0.09
N VAL A 197 14.65 -1.81 -1.28
CA VAL A 197 14.01 -2.88 -2.07
C VAL A 197 15.02 -3.98 -2.40
N ASN A 198 16.19 -3.61 -2.93
CA ASN A 198 17.24 -4.58 -3.27
C ASN A 198 17.70 -5.38 -2.05
N HIS A 199 17.86 -4.72 -0.90
CA HIS A 199 18.22 -5.41 0.33
C HIS A 199 17.11 -6.34 0.82
N LEU A 200 15.86 -5.91 0.80
CA LEU A 200 14.71 -6.71 1.21
C LEU A 200 14.51 -7.93 0.30
N GLN A 201 14.70 -7.79 -1.01
CA GLN A 201 14.72 -8.91 -1.96
C GLN A 201 15.80 -9.91 -1.60
N HIS A 202 17.02 -9.43 -1.34
CA HIS A 202 18.14 -10.29 -0.94
C HIS A 202 17.84 -11.05 0.36
N VAL A 203 17.32 -10.38 1.38
CA VAL A 203 16.94 -11.00 2.66
C VAL A 203 15.84 -12.04 2.46
N ALA A 204 14.80 -11.71 1.70
CA ALA A 204 13.70 -12.62 1.40
C ALA A 204 14.18 -13.89 0.69
N LEU A 205 14.94 -13.73 -0.40
CA LEU A 205 15.45 -14.87 -1.16
C LEU A 205 16.42 -15.71 -0.34
N ARG A 206 17.27 -15.08 0.48
CA ARG A 206 18.20 -15.82 1.33
C ARG A 206 17.49 -16.61 2.42
N SER A 207 16.41 -16.07 3.02
CA SER A 207 15.61 -16.77 4.03
C SER A 207 14.79 -17.94 3.46
N LEU A 208 14.54 -17.95 2.15
CA LEU A 208 13.78 -19.00 1.47
C LEU A 208 14.68 -20.11 0.92
N ARG A 209 15.97 -19.86 0.70
CA ARG A 209 16.87 -20.85 0.11
C ARG A 209 16.95 -22.11 0.95
N LYS A 210 16.99 -23.23 0.27
CA LYS A 210 17.24 -24.52 0.90
C LYS A 210 18.61 -24.51 1.59
N ASP A 211 18.62 -24.75 2.89
CA ASP A 211 19.85 -24.88 3.65
C ASP A 211 20.52 -26.23 3.28
N PRO A 212 21.72 -26.23 2.71
CA PRO A 212 22.40 -27.47 2.34
C PRO A 212 22.72 -28.34 3.55
N ASP A 213 22.82 -27.77 4.76
CA ASP A 213 23.21 -28.49 5.98
C ASP A 213 22.01 -29.13 6.72
N HIS A 214 20.75 -28.77 6.39
CA HIS A 214 19.57 -29.40 7.01
C HIS A 214 19.19 -30.76 6.40
N ALA A 215 19.84 -31.18 5.32
CA ALA A 215 19.60 -32.47 4.68
C ALA A 215 20.22 -33.68 5.48
N HIS A 216 20.97 -33.42 6.54
CA HIS A 216 21.74 -34.46 7.28
C HIS A 216 21.31 -34.61 8.74
N SER A 217 20.17 -34.07 9.17
CA SER A 217 19.72 -34.11 10.57
C SER A 217 18.43 -34.90 10.81
N ILE A 218 18.09 -35.83 9.92
CA ILE A 218 16.99 -36.77 10.15
C ILE A 218 17.55 -38.19 9.87
N ASP A 219 18.28 -38.73 10.83
CA ASP A 219 18.47 -40.15 11.10
C ASP A 219 18.29 -40.42 12.60
#